data_3069a4a7bbee1624dd5c31ec5fb51042
#
_entry.id   3069a4a7bbee1624dd5c31ec5fb51042
#
_cell.length_a   1.000
_cell.length_b   1.000
_cell.length_c   1.000
_cell.angle_alpha   90.00
_cell.angle_beta   90.00
_cell.angle_gamma   90.00
#
_symmetry.space_group_name_H-M   'P 1'
#
loop_
_entity.id
_entity.type
_entity.pdbx_description
1 polymer ?
#
loop_
_entity_poly.entity_id
_entity_poly.type
_entity_poly.pdbx_seq_one_letter_code
_entity_poly.pdbx_strand_id
1 'polypeptide(L)'
;MSHPKKKRRTTIFDPEVQGSVIRKIAIHWIIFFGCNVLALLIWVRLFEQPDASWGQTFSDTVRRFLPFFVVTLALIPAFVWDTLKLTSRFAGPILRLREALAEAGKGRTVPPLRFRDNDFWQEMASNFNLMMEHREAEKETPKAAEQAEQ
;
A
#
# COMPACT_ATOMS: atom_id res chain seq x y z
N MET A 1 -34.66 -22.84 11.38
CA MET A 1 -33.52 -23.18 10.50
C MET A 1 -32.65 -21.93 10.33
N SER A 2 -31.52 -21.93 11.03
CA SER A 2 -30.60 -20.79 11.07
C SER A 2 -29.63 -20.89 9.89
N HIS A 3 -29.67 -19.93 8.96
CA HIS A 3 -28.70 -19.85 7.87
C HIS A 3 -27.31 -19.47 8.44
N PRO A 4 -26.26 -20.23 8.13
CA PRO A 4 -24.92 -19.86 8.56
C PRO A 4 -24.48 -18.57 7.86
N LYS A 5 -24.23 -17.52 8.64
CA LYS A 5 -23.61 -16.27 8.15
C LYS A 5 -22.24 -16.62 7.55
N LYS A 6 -22.17 -16.66 6.22
CA LYS A 6 -20.94 -16.84 5.45
C LYS A 6 -20.00 -15.68 5.83
N LYS A 7 -19.01 -16.02 6.67
CA LYS A 7 -17.96 -15.09 7.12
C LYS A 7 -17.24 -14.59 5.86
N ARG A 8 -17.60 -13.38 5.39
CA ARG A 8 -16.92 -12.72 4.28
C ARG A 8 -15.46 -12.59 4.67
N ARG A 9 -14.61 -13.40 4.08
CA ARG A 9 -13.17 -13.20 4.10
C ARG A 9 -12.91 -11.88 3.38
N THR A 10 -12.74 -10.82 4.15
CA THR A 10 -12.19 -9.54 3.69
C THR A 10 -10.70 -9.75 3.41
N THR A 11 -10.37 -10.52 2.40
CA THR A 11 -9.02 -10.57 1.85
C THR A 11 -8.86 -9.33 0.97
N ILE A 12 -8.67 -8.18 1.64
CA ILE A 12 -8.54 -6.86 0.98
C ILE A 12 -7.10 -6.63 0.48
N PHE A 13 -6.22 -7.60 0.66
CA PHE A 13 -4.81 -7.45 0.31
C PHE A 13 -4.37 -8.61 -0.59
N ASP A 14 -3.85 -8.26 -1.75
CA ASP A 14 -3.03 -9.17 -2.53
C ASP A 14 -1.66 -9.27 -1.80
N PRO A 15 -1.37 -10.40 -1.11
CA PRO A 15 -0.15 -10.53 -0.32
C PRO A 15 1.12 -10.46 -1.16
N GLU A 16 1.05 -10.73 -2.46
CA GLU A 16 2.18 -10.63 -3.39
C GLU A 16 2.59 -9.18 -3.64
N VAL A 17 1.62 -8.30 -3.90
CA VAL A 17 1.88 -6.89 -4.18
C VAL A 17 2.42 -6.20 -2.92
N GLN A 18 1.80 -6.45 -1.78
CA GLN A 18 2.23 -5.87 -0.50
C GLN A 18 3.61 -6.36 -0.08
N GLY A 19 3.89 -7.66 -0.23
CA GLY A 19 5.20 -8.24 0.06
C GLY A 19 6.31 -7.66 -0.81
N SER A 20 6.02 -7.39 -2.09
CA SER A 20 6.96 -6.76 -3.02
C SER A 20 7.31 -5.33 -2.60
N VAL A 21 6.31 -4.53 -2.20
CA VAL A 21 6.53 -3.15 -1.74
C VAL A 21 7.34 -3.12 -0.45
N ILE A 22 6.97 -3.94 0.54
CA ILE A 22 7.71 -4.04 1.81
C ILE A 22 9.17 -4.40 1.58
N ARG A 23 9.43 -5.41 0.74
CA ARG A 23 10.79 -5.85 0.44
C ARG A 23 11.61 -4.74 -0.21
N LYS A 24 11.05 -4.01 -1.17
CA LYS A 24 11.74 -2.90 -1.82
C LYS A 24 12.08 -1.79 -0.81
N ILE A 25 11.13 -1.42 0.05
CA ILE A 25 11.35 -0.41 1.09
C ILE A 25 12.43 -0.88 2.06
N ALA A 26 12.36 -2.11 2.55
CA ALA A 26 13.36 -2.67 3.45
C ALA A 26 14.77 -2.66 2.84
N ILE A 27 14.89 -3.05 1.56
CA ILE A 27 16.18 -3.01 0.85
C ILE A 27 16.72 -1.58 0.77
N HIS A 28 15.88 -0.59 0.43
CA HIS A 28 16.31 0.81 0.37
C HIS A 28 16.82 1.30 1.73
N TRP A 29 16.14 0.96 2.81
CA TRP A 29 16.56 1.33 4.15
C TRP A 29 17.87 0.66 4.58
N ILE A 30 18.07 -0.62 4.23
CA ILE A 30 19.33 -1.33 4.48
C ILE A 30 20.48 -0.66 3.72
N ILE A 31 20.28 -0.36 2.45
CA ILE A 31 21.28 0.34 1.63
C ILE A 31 21.58 1.74 2.22
N PHE A 32 20.54 2.50 2.55
CA PHE A 32 20.69 3.83 3.12
C PHE A 32 21.48 3.78 4.44
N PHE A 33 21.13 2.85 5.34
CA PHE A 33 21.86 2.65 6.60
C PHE A 33 23.31 2.25 6.35
N GLY A 34 23.57 1.32 5.44
CA GLY A 34 24.92 0.90 5.06
C GLY A 34 25.75 2.06 4.50
N CYS A 35 25.17 2.89 3.62
CA CYS A 35 25.84 4.08 3.11
C CYS A 35 26.17 5.09 4.21
N ASN A 36 25.29 5.29 5.20
CA ASN A 36 25.57 6.17 6.34
C ASN A 36 26.71 5.64 7.20
N VAL A 37 26.70 4.35 7.52
CA VAL A 37 27.81 3.71 8.26
C VAL A 37 29.13 3.88 7.52
N LEU A 38 29.14 3.59 6.22
CA LEU A 38 30.32 3.72 5.39
C LEU A 38 30.83 5.17 5.33
N ALA A 39 29.94 6.13 5.16
CA ALA A 39 30.29 7.55 5.14
C ALA A 39 30.93 8.01 6.46
N LEU A 40 30.37 7.58 7.61
CA LEU A 40 30.94 7.88 8.92
C LEU A 40 32.30 7.21 9.12
N LEU A 41 32.47 5.95 8.68
CA LEU A 41 33.74 5.25 8.74
C LEU A 41 34.82 5.96 7.93
N ILE A 42 34.49 6.37 6.70
CA ILE A 42 35.41 7.11 5.84
C ILE A 42 35.76 8.47 6.46
N TRP A 43 34.75 9.17 6.98
CA TRP A 43 34.97 10.45 7.67
C TRP A 43 35.95 10.33 8.83
N VAL A 44 35.69 9.41 9.77
CA VAL A 44 36.55 9.18 10.94
C VAL A 44 37.96 8.77 10.50
N ARG A 45 38.06 7.90 9.50
CA ARG A 45 39.34 7.40 8.97
C ARG A 45 40.20 8.52 8.36
N LEU A 46 39.58 9.38 7.56
CA LEU A 46 40.32 10.41 6.83
C LEU A 46 40.67 11.63 7.68
N PHE A 47 39.77 12.04 8.57
CA PHE A 47 39.89 13.34 9.26
C PHE A 47 40.25 13.22 10.74
N GLU A 48 39.90 12.12 11.41
CA GLU A 48 40.09 11.99 12.83
C GLU A 48 41.21 10.98 13.19
N GLN A 49 41.31 9.85 12.46
CA GLN A 49 42.22 8.76 12.80
C GLN A 49 42.96 8.20 11.57
N PRO A 50 43.78 8.98 10.87
CA PRO A 50 44.43 8.54 9.63
C PRO A 50 45.37 7.33 9.83
N ASP A 51 45.98 7.20 11.01
CA ASP A 51 46.97 6.16 11.30
C ASP A 51 46.41 4.93 12.05
N ALA A 52 45.12 4.96 12.45
CA ALA A 52 44.48 3.85 13.14
C ALA A 52 44.26 2.64 12.24
N SER A 53 44.17 1.42 12.80
CA SER A 53 43.74 0.26 12.06
C SER A 53 42.25 0.33 11.71
N TRP A 54 41.83 -0.34 10.62
CA TRP A 54 40.43 -0.39 10.25
C TRP A 54 39.49 -0.94 11.34
N GLY A 55 39.99 -1.92 12.12
CA GLY A 55 39.24 -2.48 13.25
C GLY A 55 39.04 -1.46 14.40
N GLN A 56 40.05 -0.66 14.70
CA GLN A 56 39.94 0.42 15.67
C GLN A 56 39.00 1.50 15.19
N THR A 57 39.16 1.98 13.95
CA THR A 57 38.26 2.97 13.36
C THR A 57 36.82 2.51 13.41
N PHE A 58 36.54 1.25 13.07
CA PHE A 58 35.19 0.69 13.14
C PHE A 58 34.62 0.69 14.56
N SER A 59 35.42 0.17 15.53
CA SER A 59 35.01 0.10 16.93
C SER A 59 34.70 1.49 17.51
N ASP A 60 35.57 2.45 17.24
CA ASP A 60 35.45 3.82 17.75
C ASP A 60 34.26 4.54 17.07
N THR A 61 34.09 4.35 15.77
CA THR A 61 32.91 4.90 15.04
C THR A 61 31.63 4.36 15.62
N VAL A 62 31.54 3.04 15.83
CA VAL A 62 30.32 2.43 16.39
C VAL A 62 30.04 2.94 17.79
N ARG A 63 31.05 2.99 18.66
CA ARG A 63 30.87 3.48 20.03
C ARG A 63 30.45 4.94 20.07
N ARG A 64 31.11 5.79 19.30
CA ARG A 64 30.84 7.23 19.27
C ARG A 64 29.46 7.57 18.69
N PHE A 65 29.07 6.91 17.60
CA PHE A 65 27.82 7.16 16.91
C PHE A 65 26.72 6.17 17.29
N LEU A 66 26.90 5.38 18.36
CA LEU A 66 25.91 4.42 18.83
C LEU A 66 24.49 5.02 19.00
N PRO A 67 24.33 6.20 19.66
CA PRO A 67 23.00 6.81 19.78
C PRO A 67 22.36 7.12 18.43
N PHE A 68 23.12 7.58 17.45
CA PHE A 68 22.65 7.83 16.09
C PHE A 68 22.18 6.53 15.41
N PHE A 69 22.95 5.45 15.52
CA PHE A 69 22.56 4.16 14.95
C PHE A 69 21.31 3.60 15.60
N VAL A 70 21.19 3.70 16.91
CA VAL A 70 20.00 3.23 17.65
C VAL A 70 18.76 4.00 17.21
N VAL A 71 18.83 5.33 17.13
CA VAL A 71 17.70 6.16 16.67
C VAL A 71 17.34 5.83 15.22
N THR A 72 18.33 5.70 14.33
CA THR A 72 18.08 5.37 12.92
C THR A 72 17.39 4.01 12.77
N LEU A 73 17.88 2.98 13.50
CA LEU A 73 17.28 1.65 13.49
C LEU A 73 15.87 1.64 14.08
N ALA A 74 15.63 2.43 15.14
CA ALA A 74 14.30 2.55 15.74
C ALA A 74 13.28 3.24 14.83
N LEU A 75 13.72 4.13 13.94
CA LEU A 75 12.86 4.82 12.98
C LEU A 75 12.43 3.92 11.82
N ILE A 76 13.23 2.92 11.42
CA ILE A 76 12.93 2.03 10.29
C ILE A 76 11.54 1.39 10.41
N PRO A 77 11.17 0.69 11.51
CA PRO A 77 9.85 0.09 11.62
C PRO A 77 8.71 1.12 11.59
N ALA A 78 8.93 2.32 12.12
CA ALA A 78 7.94 3.39 12.09
C ALA A 78 7.67 3.85 10.65
N PHE A 79 8.71 4.09 9.85
CA PHE A 79 8.59 4.46 8.44
C PHE A 79 7.98 3.35 7.58
N VAL A 80 8.36 2.09 7.82
CA VAL A 80 7.76 0.95 7.12
C VAL A 80 6.27 0.88 7.42
N TRP A 81 5.87 1.02 8.68
CA TRP A 81 4.46 1.01 9.09
C TRP A 81 3.66 2.14 8.44
N ASP A 82 4.19 3.36 8.45
CA ASP A 82 3.52 4.52 7.84
C ASP A 82 3.36 4.34 6.32
N THR A 83 4.41 3.88 5.65
CA THR A 83 4.35 3.58 4.21
C THR A 83 3.34 2.49 3.88
N LEU A 84 3.24 1.44 4.69
CA LEU A 84 2.23 0.39 4.52
C LEU A 84 0.82 0.93 4.69
N LYS A 85 0.61 1.76 5.70
CA LYS A 85 -0.67 2.42 5.95
C LYS A 85 -1.07 3.32 4.79
N LEU A 86 -0.12 4.10 4.26
CA LEU A 86 -0.34 4.96 3.10
C LEU A 86 -0.66 4.12 1.85
N THR A 87 0.15 3.10 1.56
CA THR A 87 -0.05 2.21 0.40
C THR A 87 -1.41 1.52 0.45
N SER A 88 -1.88 1.11 1.63
CA SER A 88 -3.18 0.47 1.78
C SER A 88 -4.37 1.38 1.45
N ARG A 89 -4.22 2.70 1.65
CA ARG A 89 -5.23 3.70 1.32
C ARG A 89 -5.36 3.92 -0.19
N PHE A 90 -4.31 3.64 -0.96
CA PHE A 90 -4.34 3.70 -2.43
C PHE A 90 -4.79 2.38 -3.05
N ALA A 91 -4.18 1.28 -2.64
CA ALA A 91 -4.39 -0.01 -3.26
C ALA A 91 -5.77 -0.62 -2.97
N GLY A 92 -6.32 -0.37 -1.78
CA GLY A 92 -7.63 -0.91 -1.37
C GLY A 92 -8.78 -0.49 -2.28
N PRO A 93 -8.98 0.81 -2.54
CA PRO A 93 -9.99 1.30 -3.46
C PRO A 93 -9.85 0.77 -4.89
N ILE A 94 -8.64 0.74 -5.41
CA ILE A 94 -8.36 0.27 -6.78
C ILE A 94 -8.71 -1.20 -6.93
N LEU A 95 -8.39 -2.04 -5.95
CA LEU A 95 -8.73 -3.45 -6.00
C LEU A 95 -10.24 -3.67 -6.00
N ARG A 96 -10.98 -2.95 -5.16
CA ARG A 96 -12.45 -3.00 -5.13
C ARG A 96 -13.07 -2.54 -6.44
N LEU A 97 -12.56 -1.45 -7.01
CA LEU A 97 -13.02 -0.96 -8.30
C LEU A 97 -12.76 -1.98 -9.41
N ARG A 98 -11.57 -2.60 -9.42
CA ARG A 98 -11.24 -3.67 -10.38
C ARG A 98 -12.20 -4.85 -10.28
N GLU A 99 -12.52 -5.30 -9.06
CA GLU A 99 -13.48 -6.39 -8.84
C GLU A 99 -14.88 -6.00 -9.30
N ALA A 100 -15.33 -4.79 -8.97
CA ALA A 100 -16.62 -4.26 -9.40
C ALA A 100 -16.73 -4.15 -10.93
N LEU A 101 -15.69 -3.62 -11.58
CA LEU A 101 -15.63 -3.55 -13.04
C LEU A 101 -15.64 -4.94 -13.70
N ALA A 102 -14.92 -5.91 -13.12
CA ALA A 102 -14.90 -7.28 -13.64
C ALA A 102 -16.29 -7.96 -13.56
N GLU A 103 -17.03 -7.75 -12.47
CA GLU A 103 -18.39 -8.28 -12.32
C GLU A 103 -19.39 -7.53 -13.22
N ALA A 104 -19.26 -6.21 -13.33
CA ALA A 104 -20.07 -5.41 -14.26
C ALA A 104 -19.83 -5.81 -15.73
N GLY A 105 -18.57 -6.10 -16.09
CA GLY A 105 -18.22 -6.59 -17.44
C GLY A 105 -18.83 -7.95 -17.79
N LYS A 106 -19.11 -8.79 -16.79
CA LYS A 106 -19.84 -10.07 -16.97
C LYS A 106 -21.37 -9.89 -17.05
N GLY A 107 -21.86 -8.65 -17.07
CA GLY A 107 -23.29 -8.36 -17.11
C GLY A 107 -24.02 -8.52 -15.78
N ARG A 108 -23.31 -8.75 -14.68
CA ARG A 108 -23.90 -8.91 -13.35
C ARG A 108 -24.24 -7.56 -12.72
N THR A 109 -25.28 -7.53 -11.89
CA THR A 109 -25.61 -6.37 -11.07
C THR A 109 -24.57 -6.25 -9.96
N VAL A 110 -23.97 -5.06 -9.84
CA VAL A 110 -22.94 -4.77 -8.86
C VAL A 110 -23.51 -3.80 -7.81
N PRO A 111 -23.38 -4.10 -6.52
CA PRO A 111 -23.85 -3.17 -5.50
C PRO A 111 -23.04 -1.87 -5.55
N PRO A 112 -23.62 -0.73 -5.11
CA PRO A 112 -22.92 0.56 -5.10
C PRO A 112 -21.56 0.47 -4.41
N LEU A 113 -20.54 0.97 -5.09
CA LEU A 113 -19.18 0.97 -4.60
C LEU A 113 -19.01 2.06 -3.52
N ARG A 114 -18.49 1.69 -2.37
CA ARG A 114 -18.21 2.61 -1.28
C ARG A 114 -16.78 2.41 -0.78
N PHE A 115 -16.03 3.51 -0.74
CA PHE A 115 -14.70 3.55 -0.12
C PHE A 115 -14.80 4.05 1.32
N ARG A 116 -13.74 3.91 2.10
CA ARG A 116 -13.67 4.44 3.47
C ARG A 116 -13.43 5.94 3.40
N ASP A 117 -13.90 6.71 4.38
CA ASP A 117 -13.78 8.18 4.40
C ASP A 117 -12.35 8.69 4.24
N ASN A 118 -11.36 7.91 4.65
CA ASN A 118 -9.94 8.23 4.55
C ASN A 118 -9.22 7.56 3.36
N ASP A 119 -9.93 6.85 2.49
CA ASP A 119 -9.35 6.27 1.29
C ASP A 119 -9.21 7.36 0.22
N PHE A 120 -8.20 7.22 -0.63
CA PHE A 120 -8.09 8.05 -1.83
C PHE A 120 -9.14 7.59 -2.87
N TRP A 121 -9.35 8.40 -3.89
CA TRP A 121 -10.19 8.04 -5.04
C TRP A 121 -11.71 7.98 -4.76
N GLN A 122 -12.23 8.77 -3.82
CA GLN A 122 -13.68 8.84 -3.52
C GLN A 122 -14.51 9.14 -4.78
N GLU A 123 -14.02 10.05 -5.63
CA GLU A 123 -14.66 10.42 -6.89
C GLU A 123 -14.80 9.24 -7.85
N MET A 124 -13.85 8.29 -7.85
CA MET A 124 -13.93 7.09 -8.70
C MET A 124 -15.08 6.19 -8.30
N ALA A 125 -15.39 6.07 -7.01
CA ALA A 125 -16.56 5.32 -6.54
C ALA A 125 -17.85 6.00 -6.98
N SER A 126 -17.94 7.32 -6.85
CA SER A 126 -19.10 8.11 -7.30
C SER A 126 -19.32 7.98 -8.80
N ASN A 127 -18.29 8.18 -9.61
CA ASN A 127 -18.36 8.07 -11.06
C ASN A 127 -18.72 6.65 -11.52
N PHE A 128 -18.18 5.62 -10.86
CA PHE A 128 -18.55 4.24 -11.14
C PHE A 128 -20.03 3.99 -10.84
N ASN A 129 -20.53 4.46 -9.71
CA ASN A 129 -21.93 4.29 -9.33
C ASN A 129 -22.87 4.98 -10.33
N LEU A 130 -22.57 6.23 -10.73
CA LEU A 130 -23.33 6.95 -11.75
C LEU A 130 -23.37 6.20 -13.09
N MET A 131 -22.21 5.68 -13.52
CA MET A 131 -22.14 4.87 -14.75
C MET A 131 -23.02 3.62 -14.67
N MET A 132 -23.05 2.96 -13.52
CA MET A 132 -23.88 1.77 -13.31
C MET A 132 -25.38 2.10 -13.27
N GLU A 133 -25.78 3.20 -12.67
CA GLU A 133 -27.16 3.71 -12.66
C GLU A 133 -27.65 4.00 -14.09
N HIS A 134 -26.87 4.69 -14.90
CA HIS A 134 -27.20 4.95 -16.30
C HIS A 134 -27.36 3.65 -17.11
N ARG A 135 -26.46 2.69 -16.91
CA ARG A 135 -26.54 1.39 -17.59
C ARG A 135 -27.76 0.56 -17.19
N GLU A 136 -28.20 0.65 -15.95
CA GLU A 136 -29.42 -0.02 -15.49
C GLU A 136 -30.66 0.63 -16.07
N ALA A 137 -30.76 1.96 -16.06
CA ALA A 137 -31.84 2.71 -16.68
C ALA A 137 -31.97 2.44 -18.18
N GLU A 138 -30.86 2.35 -18.89
CA GLU A 138 -30.85 2.01 -20.34
C GLU A 138 -31.35 0.60 -20.61
N LYS A 139 -31.15 -0.36 -19.70
CA LYS A 139 -31.67 -1.73 -19.83
C LYS A 139 -33.17 -1.86 -19.53
N GLU A 140 -33.72 -0.99 -18.71
CA GLU A 140 -35.12 -0.99 -18.32
C GLU A 140 -36.01 -0.37 -19.41
N THR A 141 -35.49 0.64 -20.12
CA THR A 141 -36.23 1.36 -21.16
C THR A 141 -36.75 0.43 -22.32
N PRO A 142 -35.93 -0.50 -22.88
CA PRO A 142 -36.41 -1.43 -23.93
C PRO A 142 -37.46 -2.41 -23.43
N LYS A 143 -37.35 -2.89 -22.18
CA LYS A 143 -38.31 -3.84 -21.60
C LYS A 143 -39.68 -3.21 -21.36
N ALA A 144 -39.71 -1.93 -20.98
CA ALA A 144 -40.96 -1.19 -20.79
C ALA A 144 -41.69 -0.92 -22.14
N ALA A 145 -40.94 -0.68 -23.22
CA ALA A 145 -41.48 -0.51 -24.56
C ALA A 145 -42.10 -1.82 -25.12
N GLU A 146 -41.43 -2.95 -24.93
CA GLU A 146 -41.88 -4.27 -25.40
C GLU A 146 -43.12 -4.78 -24.64
N GLN A 147 -43.29 -4.38 -23.36
CA GLN A 147 -44.46 -4.70 -22.54
C GLN A 147 -45.69 -3.80 -22.85
N ALA A 148 -45.47 -2.63 -23.44
CA ALA A 148 -46.53 -1.72 -23.83
C ALA A 148 -47.15 -2.05 -25.19
N GLU A 149 -46.50 -2.91 -26.01
CA GLU A 149 -46.99 -3.38 -27.32
C GLU A 149 -47.76 -4.73 -27.26
N GLN A 150 -47.86 -5.35 -26.07
CA GLN A 150 -48.62 -6.57 -25.81
C GLN A 150 -49.96 -6.28 -25.11
#